data_ff3b434367559b868071276492bad787
#
_entry.id   ff3b434367559b868071276492bad787
#
_cell.length_a   1.000
_cell.length_b   1.000
_cell.length_c   1.000
_cell.angle_alpha   90.00
_cell.angle_beta   90.00
_cell.angle_gamma   90.00
#
_symmetry.space_group_name_H-M   'P 1'
#
loop_
_entity.id
_entity.type
_entity.pdbx_description
1 polymer ?
#
loop_
_entity_poly.entity_id
_entity_poly.type
_entity_poly.pdbx_seq_one_letter_code
_entity_poly.pdbx_strand_id
1 'polypeptide(L)'
;NRTGVVKSMTDGYGRKIDYMRISLTDNCNLRCSYCMPEGKISDIHYLTAETVLKCVESAVCLGITNFRLTGGEPLIYPDIEKLIAKMRNMSGVNFIGITTNGVFLSEKADVLKTAGTDSINVSLDTIDSDEFRKITGHSCLRNVIDGIDAALDSRIKLKINTVLRSEVDVLKMIEFANDKNIDIRFIELMPVGIGEKNDIIPRKAVIEKLEKKYGKVCGVSKMHDENGP
;
A
#
# COMPACT_ATOMS: atom_id res chain seq x y z
N ASN A 1 5.23 -13.87 -34.00
CA ASN A 1 5.28 -15.00 -33.07
C ASN A 1 6.64 -15.03 -32.36
N ARG A 2 6.77 -14.30 -31.25
CA ARG A 2 7.87 -14.51 -30.29
C ARG A 2 7.29 -15.27 -29.09
N THR A 3 7.26 -16.60 -29.22
CA THR A 3 7.15 -17.50 -28.07
C THR A 3 8.51 -17.45 -27.34
N GLY A 4 8.76 -16.33 -26.68
CA GLY A 4 9.91 -16.18 -25.79
C GLY A 4 9.66 -16.96 -24.53
N VAL A 5 10.52 -17.90 -24.20
CA VAL A 5 10.61 -18.53 -22.89
C VAL A 5 10.72 -17.41 -21.87
N VAL A 6 9.71 -17.27 -21.00
CA VAL A 6 9.72 -16.34 -19.89
C VAL A 6 10.88 -16.73 -18.98
N LYS A 7 12.00 -16.02 -19.06
CA LYS A 7 13.13 -16.20 -18.14
C LYS A 7 12.68 -15.66 -16.79
N SER A 8 12.43 -16.53 -15.81
CA SER A 8 12.22 -16.06 -14.44
C SER A 8 13.50 -15.39 -13.95
N MET A 9 13.41 -14.14 -13.52
CA MET A 9 14.53 -13.46 -12.87
C MET A 9 14.71 -14.02 -11.46
N THR A 10 15.98 -14.25 -11.12
CA THR A 10 16.36 -14.71 -9.79
C THR A 10 17.50 -13.83 -9.30
N ASP A 11 17.46 -13.37 -8.05
CA ASP A 11 18.54 -12.58 -7.47
C ASP A 11 19.73 -13.45 -7.03
N GLY A 12 20.80 -12.80 -6.55
CA GLY A 12 22.01 -13.49 -6.08
C GLY A 12 21.80 -14.41 -4.86
N TYR A 13 20.63 -14.38 -4.23
CA TYR A 13 20.23 -15.24 -3.09
C TYR A 13 19.24 -16.34 -3.49
N GLY A 14 18.99 -16.52 -4.78
CA GLY A 14 18.06 -17.54 -5.30
C GLY A 14 16.58 -17.17 -5.18
N ARG A 15 16.23 -15.92 -4.84
CA ARG A 15 14.85 -15.46 -4.73
C ARG A 15 14.32 -15.10 -6.11
N LYS A 16 13.13 -15.60 -6.43
CA LYS A 16 12.43 -15.25 -7.67
C LYS A 16 11.96 -13.79 -7.58
N ILE A 17 12.24 -13.01 -8.63
CA ILE A 17 11.76 -11.63 -8.77
C ILE A 17 10.57 -11.65 -9.73
N ASP A 18 9.37 -11.66 -9.20
CA ASP A 18 8.11 -11.69 -9.97
C ASP A 18 7.14 -10.55 -9.60
N TYR A 19 7.62 -9.58 -8.84
CA TYR A 19 6.84 -8.46 -8.31
C TYR A 19 7.47 -7.12 -8.67
N MET A 20 6.63 -6.14 -9.06
CA MET A 20 7.03 -4.77 -9.37
C MET A 20 6.09 -3.75 -8.73
N ARG A 21 6.67 -2.69 -8.16
CA ARG A 21 5.94 -1.49 -7.74
C ARG A 21 6.09 -0.41 -8.81
N ILE A 22 4.97 0.25 -9.15
CA ILE A 22 4.94 1.34 -10.12
C ILE A 22 4.38 2.58 -9.43
N SER A 23 5.21 3.61 -9.32
CA SER A 23 4.78 4.95 -8.88
C SER A 23 4.13 5.67 -10.05
N LEU A 24 2.82 5.93 -9.97
CA LEU A 24 2.05 6.56 -11.06
C LEU A 24 2.21 8.07 -11.09
N THR A 25 2.47 8.67 -9.93
CA THR A 25 2.59 10.11 -9.73
C THR A 25 3.39 10.40 -8.46
N ASP A 26 4.03 11.54 -8.40
CA ASP A 26 4.65 12.10 -7.19
C ASP A 26 3.69 12.97 -6.37
N ASN A 27 2.51 13.30 -6.92
CA ASN A 27 1.50 14.09 -6.23
C ASN A 27 0.75 13.27 -5.18
N CYS A 28 0.40 13.94 -4.06
CA CYS A 28 -0.40 13.38 -2.99
C CYS A 28 -1.35 14.44 -2.42
N ASN A 29 -2.54 14.04 -2.02
CA ASN A 29 -3.53 14.90 -1.36
C ASN A 29 -3.32 15.02 0.15
N LEU A 30 -2.36 14.31 0.73
CA LEU A 30 -1.91 14.43 2.12
C LEU A 30 -0.49 14.99 2.20
N ARG A 31 -0.08 15.45 3.40
CA ARG A 31 1.25 15.99 3.70
C ARG A 31 1.81 15.35 4.96
N CYS A 32 1.98 14.00 4.90
CA CYS A 32 2.46 13.25 6.04
C CYS A 32 3.85 13.72 6.46
N SER A 33 4.00 14.03 7.75
CA SER A 33 5.20 14.65 8.33
C SER A 33 6.48 13.82 8.16
N TYR A 34 6.38 12.53 7.92
CA TYR A 34 7.52 11.62 7.73
C TYR A 34 7.77 11.25 6.25
N CYS A 35 6.86 11.62 5.33
CA CYS A 35 6.91 11.14 3.95
C CYS A 35 7.26 12.25 2.96
N MET A 36 6.63 13.43 3.10
CA MET A 36 6.78 14.52 2.14
C MET A 36 7.82 15.51 2.63
N PRO A 37 8.92 15.74 1.89
CA PRO A 37 9.85 16.79 2.22
C PRO A 37 9.16 18.16 2.19
N GLU A 38 9.60 19.07 3.06
CA GLU A 38 9.15 20.45 3.05
C GLU A 38 9.49 21.07 1.67
N GLY A 39 8.47 21.41 0.91
CA GLY A 39 8.59 22.04 -0.39
C GLY A 39 7.33 21.87 -1.22
N LYS A 40 6.99 22.90 -1.98
CA LYS A 40 5.93 22.80 -2.99
C LYS A 40 6.42 21.85 -4.08
N ILE A 41 5.67 20.80 -4.37
CA ILE A 41 5.78 20.14 -5.67
C ILE A 41 5.28 21.18 -6.67
N SER A 42 6.21 21.82 -7.38
CA SER A 42 5.89 22.93 -8.30
C SER A 42 5.13 22.44 -9.52
N ASP A 43 5.39 21.21 -9.93
CA ASP A 43 4.78 20.59 -11.10
C ASP A 43 4.24 19.22 -10.73
N ILE A 44 3.01 18.94 -11.15
CA ILE A 44 2.37 17.63 -10.95
C ILE A 44 2.79 16.72 -12.10
N HIS A 45 3.55 15.69 -11.78
CA HIS A 45 3.99 14.70 -12.76
C HIS A 45 3.15 13.41 -12.65
N TYR A 46 2.64 13.00 -13.80
CA TYR A 46 2.00 11.69 -13.95
C TYR A 46 2.75 10.89 -15.02
N LEU A 47 2.99 9.61 -14.75
CA LEU A 47 3.35 8.70 -15.84
C LEU A 47 2.15 8.59 -16.79
N THR A 48 2.39 8.66 -18.10
CA THR A 48 1.29 8.40 -19.04
C THR A 48 0.84 6.95 -18.98
N ALA A 49 -0.43 6.68 -19.20
CA ALA A 49 -0.96 5.32 -19.24
C ALA A 49 -0.20 4.45 -20.25
N GLU A 50 0.19 5.02 -21.40
CA GLU A 50 1.00 4.35 -22.41
C GLU A 50 2.36 3.91 -21.85
N THR A 51 3.04 4.80 -21.12
CA THR A 51 4.33 4.49 -20.49
C THR A 51 4.19 3.36 -19.47
N VAL A 52 3.16 3.43 -18.61
CA VAL A 52 2.90 2.37 -17.62
C VAL A 52 2.65 1.03 -18.30
N LEU A 53 1.80 0.99 -19.33
CA LEU A 53 1.49 -0.25 -20.05
C LEU A 53 2.71 -0.83 -20.76
N LYS A 54 3.57 -0.02 -21.37
CA LYS A 54 4.83 -0.46 -21.96
C LYS A 54 5.80 -1.05 -20.90
N CYS A 55 5.86 -0.42 -19.72
CA CYS A 55 6.65 -0.94 -18.60
C CYS A 55 6.13 -2.30 -18.15
N VAL A 56 4.80 -2.44 -17.99
CA VAL A 56 4.16 -3.72 -17.61
C VAL A 56 4.43 -4.80 -18.65
N GLU A 57 4.26 -4.52 -19.95
CA GLU A 57 4.54 -5.45 -21.02
C GLU A 57 6.01 -5.94 -20.98
N SER A 58 6.94 -5.01 -20.84
CA SER A 58 8.37 -5.33 -20.73
C SER A 58 8.68 -6.17 -19.49
N ALA A 59 8.07 -5.85 -18.37
CA ALA A 59 8.21 -6.58 -17.12
C ALA A 59 7.67 -8.01 -17.22
N VAL A 60 6.53 -8.20 -17.86
CA VAL A 60 5.95 -9.53 -18.12
C VAL A 60 6.90 -10.38 -18.97
N CYS A 61 7.54 -9.80 -19.98
CA CYS A 61 8.55 -10.51 -20.78
C CYS A 61 9.76 -10.98 -19.95
N LEU A 62 10.01 -10.33 -18.79
CA LEU A 62 11.07 -10.70 -17.84
C LEU A 62 10.59 -11.66 -16.74
N GLY A 63 9.30 -12.06 -16.73
CA GLY A 63 8.72 -12.97 -15.75
C GLY A 63 8.13 -12.30 -14.51
N ILE A 64 8.00 -10.98 -14.52
CA ILE A 64 7.28 -10.23 -13.47
C ILE A 64 5.80 -10.28 -13.79
N THR A 65 5.02 -10.82 -12.88
CA THR A 65 3.57 -11.06 -13.08
C THR A 65 2.69 -10.36 -12.06
N ASN A 66 3.29 -9.83 -11.00
CA ASN A 66 2.60 -9.19 -9.88
C ASN A 66 2.95 -7.71 -9.84
N PHE A 67 1.95 -6.85 -9.88
CA PHE A 67 2.13 -5.41 -9.93
C PHE A 67 1.42 -4.72 -8.78
N ARG A 68 2.07 -3.70 -8.21
CA ARG A 68 1.43 -2.83 -7.22
C ARG A 68 1.56 -1.38 -7.64
N LEU A 69 0.41 -0.75 -7.82
CA LEU A 69 0.32 0.67 -8.14
C LEU A 69 0.44 1.49 -6.86
N THR A 70 1.27 2.51 -6.91
CA THR A 70 1.57 3.42 -5.81
C THR A 70 1.91 4.81 -6.39
N GLY A 71 2.57 5.66 -5.61
CA GLY A 71 3.00 6.99 -6.03
C GLY A 71 3.09 7.90 -4.82
N GLY A 72 2.78 9.17 -5.00
CA GLY A 72 2.29 10.00 -3.92
C GLY A 72 0.96 9.39 -3.45
N GLU A 73 -0.13 9.64 -4.20
CA GLU A 73 -1.41 8.95 -4.00
C GLU A 73 -1.94 8.42 -5.36
N PRO A 74 -2.01 7.11 -5.56
CA PRO A 74 -2.44 6.55 -6.85
C PRO A 74 -3.90 6.83 -7.19
N LEU A 75 -4.80 7.04 -6.21
CA LEU A 75 -6.21 7.29 -6.49
C LEU A 75 -6.51 8.69 -7.04
N ILE A 76 -5.54 9.61 -7.04
CA ILE A 76 -5.67 10.88 -7.76
C ILE A 76 -5.19 10.77 -9.22
N TYR A 77 -4.62 9.62 -9.61
CA TYR A 77 -4.24 9.40 -11.00
C TYR A 77 -5.49 9.37 -11.89
N PRO A 78 -5.49 10.15 -13.00
CA PRO A 78 -6.65 10.21 -13.89
C PRO A 78 -7.00 8.84 -14.47
N ASP A 79 -8.29 8.47 -14.40
CA ASP A 79 -8.81 7.22 -15.00
C ASP A 79 -8.03 5.96 -14.56
N ILE A 80 -7.60 5.88 -13.29
CA ILE A 80 -6.82 4.74 -12.79
C ILE A 80 -7.52 3.40 -13.03
N GLU A 81 -8.86 3.36 -12.97
CA GLU A 81 -9.67 2.17 -13.23
C GLU A 81 -9.52 1.70 -14.68
N LYS A 82 -9.41 2.62 -15.64
CA LYS A 82 -9.18 2.28 -17.06
C LYS A 82 -7.76 1.72 -17.28
N LEU A 83 -6.78 2.27 -16.57
CA LEU A 83 -5.41 1.74 -16.58
C LEU A 83 -5.39 0.31 -16.04
N ILE A 84 -6.00 0.07 -14.88
CA ILE A 84 -6.07 -1.25 -14.25
C ILE A 84 -6.76 -2.26 -15.16
N ALA A 85 -7.89 -1.90 -15.77
CA ALA A 85 -8.60 -2.77 -16.71
C ALA A 85 -7.74 -3.15 -17.93
N LYS A 86 -6.97 -2.21 -18.47
CA LYS A 86 -6.01 -2.50 -19.54
C LYS A 86 -4.90 -3.43 -19.08
N MET A 87 -4.33 -3.20 -17.90
CA MET A 87 -3.30 -4.08 -17.33
C MET A 87 -3.86 -5.50 -17.10
N ARG A 88 -5.08 -5.63 -16.57
CA ARG A 88 -5.73 -6.92 -16.31
C ARG A 88 -5.92 -7.74 -17.58
N ASN A 89 -6.18 -7.09 -18.71
CA ASN A 89 -6.33 -7.76 -20.01
C ASN A 89 -4.99 -8.15 -20.67
N MET A 90 -3.85 -7.78 -20.08
CA MET A 90 -2.54 -8.17 -20.60
C MET A 90 -2.21 -9.60 -20.16
N SER A 91 -1.84 -10.45 -21.12
CA SER A 91 -1.39 -11.81 -20.83
C SER A 91 -0.13 -11.77 -19.95
N GLY A 92 -0.11 -12.54 -18.86
CA GLY A 92 1.01 -12.61 -17.91
C GLY A 92 0.86 -11.66 -16.71
N VAL A 93 -0.16 -10.83 -16.64
CA VAL A 93 -0.50 -10.06 -15.43
C VAL A 93 -1.39 -10.92 -14.53
N ASN A 94 -0.83 -11.42 -13.45
CA ASN A 94 -1.53 -12.30 -12.51
C ASN A 94 -2.16 -11.55 -11.34
N PHE A 95 -1.50 -10.49 -10.87
CA PHE A 95 -1.92 -9.75 -9.69
C PHE A 95 -1.75 -8.24 -9.87
N ILE A 96 -2.78 -7.48 -9.48
CA ILE A 96 -2.76 -6.02 -9.43
C ILE A 96 -3.21 -5.56 -8.04
N GLY A 97 -2.27 -4.99 -7.28
CA GLY A 97 -2.54 -4.36 -5.99
C GLY A 97 -2.43 -2.85 -6.06
N ILE A 98 -3.01 -2.17 -5.08
CA ILE A 98 -2.89 -0.72 -4.89
C ILE A 98 -2.40 -0.46 -3.47
N THR A 99 -1.54 0.57 -3.29
CA THR A 99 -1.24 1.13 -1.97
C THR A 99 -1.70 2.57 -1.97
N THR A 100 -2.64 2.92 -1.11
CA THR A 100 -3.34 4.22 -1.06
C THR A 100 -3.44 4.75 0.36
N ASN A 101 -3.61 6.05 0.52
CA ASN A 101 -4.00 6.66 1.80
C ASN A 101 -5.52 6.52 2.11
N GLY A 102 -6.31 6.00 1.19
CA GLY A 102 -7.70 5.66 1.38
C GLY A 102 -8.72 6.80 1.29
N VAL A 103 -8.29 8.06 1.18
CA VAL A 103 -9.20 9.23 1.21
C VAL A 103 -10.27 9.19 0.12
N PHE A 104 -9.92 8.72 -1.09
CA PHE A 104 -10.83 8.63 -2.23
C PHE A 104 -11.38 7.21 -2.48
N LEU A 105 -11.13 6.30 -1.52
CA LEU A 105 -11.46 4.90 -1.74
C LEU A 105 -12.96 4.61 -1.71
N SER A 106 -13.73 5.36 -0.90
CA SER A 106 -15.19 5.21 -0.84
C SER A 106 -15.87 5.45 -2.19
N GLU A 107 -15.36 6.40 -2.98
CA GLU A 107 -15.90 6.71 -4.29
C GLU A 107 -15.45 5.75 -5.39
N LYS A 108 -14.34 5.03 -5.15
CA LYS A 108 -13.65 4.25 -6.19
C LYS A 108 -13.65 2.74 -5.96
N ALA A 109 -14.04 2.24 -4.80
CA ALA A 109 -13.91 0.82 -4.46
C ALA A 109 -14.56 -0.11 -5.49
N ASP A 110 -15.82 0.15 -5.86
CA ASP A 110 -16.56 -0.70 -6.80
C ASP A 110 -15.96 -0.68 -8.21
N VAL A 111 -15.57 0.50 -8.69
CA VAL A 111 -14.99 0.61 -10.04
C VAL A 111 -13.59 -0.01 -10.09
N LEU A 112 -12.80 0.09 -9.01
CA LEU A 112 -11.52 -0.58 -8.88
C LEU A 112 -11.66 -2.11 -8.84
N LYS A 113 -12.67 -2.61 -8.13
CA LYS A 113 -12.99 -4.04 -8.11
C LYS A 113 -13.35 -4.53 -9.50
N THR A 114 -14.26 -3.83 -10.16
CA THR A 114 -14.71 -4.15 -11.53
C THR A 114 -13.56 -4.09 -12.54
N ALA A 115 -12.62 -3.15 -12.37
CA ALA A 115 -11.43 -3.03 -13.20
C ALA A 115 -10.43 -4.18 -13.02
N GLY A 116 -10.55 -4.96 -11.93
CA GLY A 116 -9.71 -6.13 -11.69
C GLY A 116 -8.62 -5.93 -10.63
N THR A 117 -8.83 -5.02 -9.67
CA THR A 117 -7.96 -4.90 -8.50
C THR A 117 -8.11 -6.11 -7.58
N ASP A 118 -7.01 -6.78 -7.24
CA ASP A 118 -6.98 -7.95 -6.38
C ASP A 118 -6.88 -7.59 -4.90
N SER A 119 -6.07 -6.58 -4.55
CA SER A 119 -5.92 -6.15 -3.17
C SER A 119 -5.60 -4.66 -3.03
N ILE A 120 -5.97 -4.11 -1.89
CA ILE A 120 -5.65 -2.74 -1.49
C ILE A 120 -4.93 -2.76 -0.15
N ASN A 121 -3.79 -2.05 -0.08
CA ASN A 121 -3.16 -1.70 1.18
C ASN A 121 -3.51 -0.25 1.50
N VAL A 122 -4.19 -0.02 2.61
CA VAL A 122 -4.50 1.32 3.10
C VAL A 122 -3.43 1.75 4.10
N SER A 123 -2.79 2.89 3.84
CA SER A 123 -1.85 3.50 4.78
C SER A 123 -2.64 4.29 5.83
N LEU A 124 -2.69 3.77 7.06
CA LEU A 124 -3.41 4.38 8.18
C LEU A 124 -2.62 4.17 9.47
N ASP A 125 -2.11 5.27 10.04
CA ASP A 125 -1.24 5.20 11.21
C ASP A 125 -2.03 5.33 12.52
N THR A 126 -3.20 5.95 12.51
CA THR A 126 -4.05 6.16 13.68
C THR A 126 -5.52 6.27 13.33
N ILE A 127 -6.38 5.92 14.28
CA ILE A 127 -7.84 6.16 14.23
C ILE A 127 -8.28 7.34 15.12
N ASP A 128 -7.33 8.05 15.70
CA ASP A 128 -7.59 9.29 16.42
C ASP A 128 -7.54 10.48 15.45
N SER A 129 -8.58 11.31 15.43
CA SER A 129 -8.73 12.42 14.49
C SER A 129 -7.70 13.52 14.66
N ASP A 130 -7.30 13.81 15.90
CA ASP A 130 -6.32 14.87 16.18
C ASP A 130 -4.91 14.39 15.83
N GLU A 131 -4.58 13.14 16.14
CA GLU A 131 -3.32 12.52 15.74
C GLU A 131 -3.25 12.39 14.22
N PHE A 132 -4.32 11.94 13.56
CA PHE A 132 -4.39 11.85 12.10
C PHE A 132 -4.09 13.20 11.45
N ARG A 133 -4.70 14.29 11.98
CA ARG A 133 -4.44 15.64 11.48
C ARG A 133 -2.99 16.07 11.70
N LYS A 134 -2.40 15.76 12.84
CA LYS A 134 -0.98 16.07 13.13
C LYS A 134 -0.05 15.32 12.19
N ILE A 135 -0.31 14.04 11.90
CA ILE A 135 0.51 13.21 11.04
C ILE A 135 0.38 13.62 9.58
N THR A 136 -0.87 13.79 9.09
CA THR A 136 -1.17 13.93 7.65
C THR A 136 -1.34 15.36 7.16
N GLY A 137 -1.47 16.33 8.09
CA GLY A 137 -1.78 17.72 7.78
C GLY A 137 -3.26 17.98 7.42
N HIS A 138 -4.13 16.96 7.44
CA HIS A 138 -5.53 17.04 6.99
C HIS A 138 -6.51 16.37 7.94
N SER A 139 -7.76 16.87 7.99
CA SER A 139 -8.84 16.37 8.86
C SER A 139 -9.81 15.47 8.08
N CYS A 140 -9.30 14.45 7.39
CA CYS A 140 -10.11 13.57 6.54
C CYS A 140 -10.08 12.08 6.96
N LEU A 141 -9.85 11.81 8.25
CA LEU A 141 -9.86 10.43 8.77
C LEU A 141 -11.18 9.70 8.47
N ARG A 142 -12.31 10.40 8.56
CA ARG A 142 -13.62 9.81 8.28
C ARG A 142 -13.70 9.26 6.86
N ASN A 143 -13.17 10.00 5.87
CA ASN A 143 -13.13 9.53 4.49
C ASN A 143 -12.31 8.25 4.33
N VAL A 144 -11.21 8.12 5.08
CA VAL A 144 -10.38 6.90 5.05
C VAL A 144 -11.14 5.71 5.63
N ILE A 145 -11.85 5.90 6.76
CA ILE A 145 -12.64 4.83 7.39
C ILE A 145 -13.79 4.41 6.46
N ASP A 146 -14.53 5.37 5.91
CA ASP A 146 -15.61 5.09 4.93
C ASP A 146 -15.05 4.38 3.67
N GLY A 147 -13.83 4.75 3.26
CA GLY A 147 -13.13 4.08 2.16
C GLY A 147 -12.76 2.62 2.47
N ILE A 148 -12.34 2.33 3.70
CA ILE A 148 -12.08 0.97 4.17
C ILE A 148 -13.37 0.15 4.12
N ASP A 149 -14.47 0.69 4.62
CA ASP A 149 -15.77 0.02 4.65
C ASP A 149 -16.27 -0.27 3.22
N ALA A 150 -16.19 0.72 2.33
CA ALA A 150 -16.55 0.52 0.91
C ALA A 150 -15.72 -0.55 0.21
N ALA A 151 -14.41 -0.63 0.51
CA ALA A 151 -13.54 -1.66 -0.07
C ALA A 151 -13.89 -3.07 0.45
N LEU A 152 -14.29 -3.20 1.71
CA LEU A 152 -14.78 -4.45 2.28
C LEU A 152 -16.10 -4.88 1.65
N ASP A 153 -17.05 -3.95 1.50
CA ASP A 153 -18.34 -4.20 0.86
C ASP A 153 -18.15 -4.65 -0.60
N SER A 154 -17.19 -4.08 -1.31
CA SER A 154 -16.81 -4.48 -2.67
C SER A 154 -16.03 -5.80 -2.73
N ARG A 155 -15.77 -6.44 -1.57
CA ARG A 155 -15.01 -7.70 -1.45
C ARG A 155 -13.61 -7.64 -2.06
N ILE A 156 -12.93 -6.51 -1.92
CA ILE A 156 -11.51 -6.38 -2.23
C ILE A 156 -10.71 -6.86 -1.02
N LYS A 157 -9.67 -7.66 -1.24
CA LYS A 157 -8.74 -8.01 -0.16
C LYS A 157 -8.07 -6.74 0.35
N LEU A 158 -8.19 -6.47 1.64
CA LEU A 158 -7.69 -5.25 2.25
C LEU A 158 -6.68 -5.57 3.35
N LYS A 159 -5.63 -4.75 3.42
CA LYS A 159 -4.67 -4.73 4.53
C LYS A 159 -4.45 -3.29 4.97
N ILE A 160 -4.18 -3.09 6.25
CA ILE A 160 -3.75 -1.81 6.79
C ILE A 160 -2.23 -1.84 6.97
N ASN A 161 -1.55 -0.80 6.48
CA ASN A 161 -0.15 -0.55 6.77
C ASN A 161 -0.05 0.63 7.74
N THR A 162 0.60 0.43 8.87
CA THR A 162 0.78 1.42 9.94
C THR A 162 2.25 1.62 10.19
N VAL A 163 2.75 2.83 10.03
CA VAL A 163 4.13 3.19 10.33
C VAL A 163 4.26 3.40 11.83
N LEU A 164 5.22 2.68 12.45
CA LEU A 164 5.46 2.74 13.89
C LEU A 164 6.16 4.03 14.28
N ARG A 165 5.42 4.91 14.93
CA ARG A 165 5.88 6.17 15.50
C ARG A 165 5.43 6.27 16.96
N SER A 166 6.03 7.18 17.73
CA SER A 166 5.76 7.34 19.15
C SER A 166 4.29 7.64 19.47
N GLU A 167 3.59 8.31 18.55
CA GLU A 167 2.19 8.68 18.69
C GLU A 167 1.21 7.53 18.40
N VAL A 168 1.68 6.47 17.72
CA VAL A 168 0.78 5.40 17.27
C VAL A 168 0.34 4.51 18.42
N ASP A 169 -0.96 4.45 18.67
CA ASP A 169 -1.52 3.46 19.59
C ASP A 169 -1.74 2.12 18.89
N VAL A 170 -0.69 1.30 18.94
CA VAL A 170 -0.67 -0.05 18.33
C VAL A 170 -1.85 -0.91 18.77
N LEU A 171 -2.28 -0.80 20.04
CA LEU A 171 -3.39 -1.62 20.54
C LEU A 171 -4.71 -1.20 19.93
N LYS A 172 -4.99 0.10 19.85
CA LYS A 172 -6.20 0.61 19.17
C LYS A 172 -6.23 0.24 17.69
N MET A 173 -5.08 0.31 17.02
CA MET A 173 -4.99 -0.09 15.61
C MET A 173 -5.26 -1.56 15.40
N ILE A 174 -4.79 -2.44 16.30
CA ILE A 174 -5.09 -3.88 16.25
C ILE A 174 -6.58 -4.13 16.52
N GLU A 175 -7.17 -3.48 17.54
CA GLU A 175 -8.59 -3.61 17.83
C GLU A 175 -9.44 -3.19 16.62
N PHE A 176 -9.15 -2.04 16.04
CA PHE A 176 -9.82 -1.56 14.83
C PHE A 176 -9.72 -2.56 13.65
N ALA A 177 -8.53 -3.10 13.41
CA ALA A 177 -8.33 -4.08 12.34
C ALA A 177 -9.05 -5.39 12.63
N ASN A 178 -9.04 -5.85 13.88
CA ASN A 178 -9.73 -7.07 14.33
C ASN A 178 -11.26 -6.94 14.20
N ASP A 179 -11.84 -5.81 14.62
CA ASP A 179 -13.27 -5.54 14.53
C ASP A 179 -13.78 -5.56 13.08
N LYS A 180 -12.93 -5.20 12.14
CA LYS A 180 -13.23 -5.22 10.71
C LYS A 180 -12.75 -6.49 10.00
N ASN A 181 -12.12 -7.42 10.71
CA ASN A 181 -11.50 -8.63 10.15
C ASN A 181 -10.51 -8.33 9.01
N ILE A 182 -9.61 -7.37 9.25
CA ILE A 182 -8.58 -6.90 8.31
C ILE A 182 -7.19 -7.22 8.86
N ASP A 183 -6.30 -7.69 7.99
CA ASP A 183 -4.88 -7.81 8.34
C ASP A 183 -4.26 -6.42 8.57
N ILE A 184 -3.46 -6.30 9.63
CA ILE A 184 -2.65 -5.11 9.87
C ILE A 184 -1.16 -5.45 9.81
N ARG A 185 -0.38 -4.57 9.18
CA ARG A 185 1.07 -4.67 9.10
C ARG A 185 1.69 -3.42 9.73
N PHE A 186 2.51 -3.63 10.74
CA PHE A 186 3.32 -2.57 11.32
C PHE A 186 4.66 -2.46 10.60
N ILE A 187 5.02 -1.25 10.23
CA ILE A 187 6.22 -0.93 9.45
C ILE A 187 7.12 -0.04 10.30
N GLU A 188 8.35 -0.47 10.53
CA GLU A 188 9.34 0.36 11.22
C GLU A 188 9.71 1.56 10.34
N LEU A 189 9.74 2.74 10.92
CA LEU A 189 10.19 3.94 10.23
C LEU A 189 11.69 3.82 9.94
N MET A 190 12.05 3.93 8.67
CA MET A 190 13.46 3.90 8.28
C MET A 190 14.14 5.23 8.64
N PRO A 191 15.33 5.23 9.26
CA PRO A 191 16.07 6.44 9.62
C PRO A 191 16.77 7.03 8.40
N VAL A 192 16.02 7.44 7.39
CA VAL A 192 16.52 8.09 6.17
C VAL A 192 15.75 9.39 5.91
N GLY A 193 16.45 10.45 5.53
CA GLY A 193 15.83 11.74 5.24
C GLY A 193 15.15 12.35 6.47
N ILE A 194 13.88 12.71 6.34
CA ILE A 194 13.10 13.33 7.43
C ILE A 194 12.87 12.34 8.60
N GLY A 195 12.92 11.04 8.35
CA GLY A 195 12.76 9.99 9.35
C GLY A 195 13.93 9.88 10.37
N GLU A 196 14.99 10.67 10.22
CA GLU A 196 16.15 10.64 11.13
C GLU A 196 15.88 11.22 12.53
N LYS A 197 14.77 11.90 12.74
CA LYS A 197 14.47 12.61 13.99
C LYS A 197 13.42 11.89 14.84
N ASN A 198 13.88 11.04 15.74
CA ASN A 198 13.39 10.81 17.12
C ASN A 198 12.05 10.12 17.40
N ASP A 199 11.23 9.66 16.43
CA ASP A 199 9.89 9.16 16.71
C ASP A 199 9.73 7.66 16.42
N ILE A 200 10.80 6.88 16.50
CA ILE A 200 10.80 5.44 16.17
C ILE A 200 10.41 4.63 17.41
N ILE A 201 9.36 3.83 17.31
CA ILE A 201 9.10 2.77 18.29
C ILE A 201 9.86 1.50 17.84
N PRO A 202 10.80 1.00 18.67
CA PRO A 202 11.48 -0.24 18.36
C PRO A 202 10.47 -1.42 18.30
N ARG A 203 10.61 -2.29 17.29
CA ARG A 203 9.82 -3.53 17.17
C ARG A 203 9.69 -4.31 18.48
N LYS A 204 10.77 -4.38 19.26
CA LYS A 204 10.79 -5.08 20.55
C LYS A 204 9.76 -4.50 21.53
N ALA A 205 9.67 -3.18 21.65
CA ALA A 205 8.68 -2.52 22.51
C ALA A 205 7.23 -2.79 22.07
N VAL A 206 6.99 -2.88 20.76
CA VAL A 206 5.68 -3.27 20.23
C VAL A 206 5.35 -4.71 20.63
N ILE A 207 6.28 -5.64 20.44
CA ILE A 207 6.10 -7.07 20.80
C ILE A 207 5.80 -7.20 22.29
N GLU A 208 6.60 -6.56 23.17
CA GLU A 208 6.39 -6.58 24.62
C GLU A 208 5.01 -6.02 25.02
N LYS A 209 4.56 -4.94 24.38
CA LYS A 209 3.22 -4.36 24.60
C LYS A 209 2.12 -5.35 24.21
N LEU A 210 2.29 -6.05 23.08
CA LEU A 210 1.35 -7.06 22.59
C LEU A 210 1.32 -8.30 23.48
N GLU A 211 2.48 -8.83 23.87
CA GLU A 211 2.59 -9.99 24.73
C GLU A 211 1.98 -9.75 26.11
N LYS A 212 2.11 -8.52 26.63
CA LYS A 212 1.48 -8.14 27.90
C LYS A 212 -0.06 -8.17 27.82
N LYS A 213 -0.65 -7.86 26.68
CA LYS A 213 -2.12 -7.79 26.50
C LYS A 213 -2.70 -9.12 26.04
N TYR A 214 -2.04 -9.80 25.10
CA TYR A 214 -2.58 -10.95 24.39
C TYR A 214 -1.89 -12.28 24.71
N GLY A 215 -0.84 -12.24 25.56
CA GLY A 215 -0.01 -13.41 25.83
C GLY A 215 1.14 -13.57 24.83
N LYS A 216 2.03 -14.56 25.08
CA LYS A 216 3.20 -14.79 24.23
C LYS A 216 2.80 -15.12 22.79
N VAL A 217 3.53 -14.54 21.84
CA VAL A 217 3.39 -14.85 20.42
C VAL A 217 3.72 -16.33 20.22
N CYS A 218 2.71 -17.13 19.93
CA CYS A 218 2.92 -18.49 19.42
C CYS A 218 3.44 -18.38 17.99
N GLY A 219 4.50 -19.14 17.67
CA GLY A 219 5.20 -19.04 16.39
C GLY A 219 4.24 -19.03 15.21
N VAL A 220 4.29 -17.93 14.46
CA VAL A 220 3.50 -17.77 13.25
C VAL A 220 4.08 -18.73 12.23
N SER A 221 3.29 -19.70 11.77
CA SER A 221 3.54 -20.31 10.47
C SER A 221 3.70 -19.14 9.48
N LYS A 222 4.81 -19.10 8.74
CA LYS A 222 4.96 -18.14 7.64
C LYS A 222 3.73 -18.33 6.74
N MET A 223 2.71 -17.51 6.94
CA MET A 223 1.73 -17.30 5.90
C MET A 223 2.54 -16.70 4.75
N HIS A 224 2.82 -17.52 3.76
CA HIS A 224 3.34 -17.04 2.52
C HIS A 224 2.34 -16.01 2.03
N ASP A 225 2.70 -14.75 2.12
CA ASP A 225 2.00 -13.69 1.42
C ASP A 225 2.35 -13.93 -0.06
N GLU A 226 1.55 -14.74 -0.74
CA GLU A 226 1.78 -15.14 -2.13
C GLU A 226 1.83 -13.93 -3.07
N ASN A 227 1.56 -12.72 -2.55
CA ASN A 227 1.35 -11.49 -3.31
C ASN A 227 2.34 -10.37 -2.96
N GLY A 228 3.56 -10.72 -2.57
CA GLY A 228 4.66 -9.77 -2.34
C GLY A 228 4.67 -9.13 -0.95
N PRO A 229 5.76 -8.41 -0.64
CA PRO A 229 5.96 -7.76 0.65
C PRO A 229 4.96 -6.63 0.87
#